data_6dc49e3b9b82fe0c9e679727a5357856
#
_entry.id   6dc49e3b9b82fe0c9e679727a5357856
#
_cell.length_a   1.000
_cell.length_b   1.000
_cell.length_c   1.000
_cell.angle_alpha   90.00
_cell.angle_beta   90.00
_cell.angle_gamma   90.00
#
_symmetry.space_group_name_H-M   'P 1'
#
loop_
_entity.id
_entity.type
_entity.pdbx_description
1 polymer ?
#
loop_
_entity_poly.entity_id
_entity_poly.type
_entity_poly.pdbx_seq_one_letter_code
_entity_poly.pdbx_strand_id
1 'polypeptide(L)'
;MPKKIDNKKTKGVKKNTGNEKILLITFIALLILVIILTFVAINKKKEYDEKQSADMIMPIIEKSVNNTFNVDISNLKEKGLKSYSFKITNYKDKKINSQKIEYKISINTLENDVELKLYKNKDEKNLLADLEEYEITDKLPKEKKQEDVYTLIIKANKTIEKNKTIEIKVAS
;
A
#
# COMPACT_ATOMS: atom_id res chain seq x y z
N MET A 1 -75.92 49.62 8.31
CA MET A 1 -75.56 48.34 9.05
C MET A 1 -74.20 47.90 8.55
N PRO A 2 -73.16 47.94 9.39
CA PRO A 2 -71.84 47.48 9.02
C PRO A 2 -71.70 45.98 9.30
N LYS A 3 -71.11 45.25 8.35
CA LYS A 3 -70.76 43.80 8.45
C LYS A 3 -69.57 43.60 9.32
N LYS A 4 -69.69 42.69 10.33
CA LYS A 4 -68.60 42.18 11.15
C LYS A 4 -67.63 41.34 10.31
N ILE A 5 -66.35 41.67 10.40
CA ILE A 5 -65.28 40.89 9.82
C ILE A 5 -64.80 39.92 10.89
N ASP A 6 -64.98 38.60 10.68
CA ASP A 6 -64.47 37.55 11.56
C ASP A 6 -62.95 37.36 11.34
N ASN A 7 -62.19 37.74 12.35
CA ASN A 7 -60.73 37.45 12.40
C ASN A 7 -60.52 35.98 12.73
N LYS A 8 -60.21 35.17 11.71
CA LYS A 8 -59.75 33.79 11.85
C LYS A 8 -58.31 33.78 12.39
N LYS A 9 -58.14 33.48 13.67
CA LYS A 9 -56.84 33.24 14.30
C LYS A 9 -56.19 32.01 13.65
N THR A 10 -55.14 32.23 12.86
CA THR A 10 -54.22 31.18 12.39
C THR A 10 -53.46 30.64 13.59
N LYS A 11 -53.72 29.39 13.98
CA LYS A 11 -52.93 28.63 14.98
C LYS A 11 -51.53 28.42 14.40
N GLY A 12 -50.55 29.12 14.94
CA GLY A 12 -49.12 28.88 14.62
C GLY A 12 -48.73 27.45 14.95
N VAL A 13 -48.30 26.73 13.96
CA VAL A 13 -47.65 25.40 14.13
C VAL A 13 -46.39 25.62 14.93
N LYS A 14 -46.35 25.17 16.16
CA LYS A 14 -45.11 25.11 16.97
C LYS A 14 -44.13 24.16 16.25
N LYS A 15 -43.16 24.71 15.54
CA LYS A 15 -42.04 23.97 14.98
C LYS A 15 -41.30 23.31 16.15
N ASN A 16 -41.17 21.99 16.09
CA ASN A 16 -40.52 21.18 17.12
C ASN A 16 -38.99 21.25 16.92
N THR A 17 -38.41 22.43 17.22
CA THR A 17 -36.99 22.77 17.01
C THR A 17 -36.03 21.97 17.91
N GLY A 18 -36.53 21.25 18.90
CA GLY A 18 -35.72 20.40 19.78
C GLY A 18 -35.22 19.14 19.10
N ASN A 19 -36.10 18.44 18.38
CA ASN A 19 -35.76 17.18 17.70
C ASN A 19 -34.79 17.39 16.53
N GLU A 20 -34.91 18.51 15.81
CA GLU A 20 -33.99 18.86 14.72
C GLU A 20 -32.55 19.09 15.23
N LYS A 21 -32.38 19.73 16.38
CA LYS A 21 -31.07 19.96 17.01
C LYS A 21 -30.43 18.65 17.49
N ILE A 22 -31.23 17.77 18.10
CA ILE A 22 -30.75 16.44 18.55
C ILE A 22 -30.32 15.62 17.34
N LEU A 23 -31.09 15.61 16.26
CA LEU A 23 -30.75 14.89 15.00
C LEU A 23 -29.47 15.42 14.39
N LEU A 24 -29.26 16.73 14.36
CA LEU A 24 -28.03 17.35 13.85
C LEU A 24 -26.80 16.97 14.70
N ILE A 25 -26.93 17.00 16.02
CA ILE A 25 -25.83 16.65 16.93
C ILE A 25 -25.47 15.16 16.78
N THR A 26 -26.45 14.26 16.68
CA THR A 26 -26.19 12.83 16.45
C THR A 26 -25.56 12.57 15.11
N PHE A 27 -25.96 13.28 14.08
CA PHE A 27 -25.35 13.18 12.73
C PHE A 27 -23.88 13.62 12.74
N ILE A 28 -23.57 14.75 13.38
CA ILE A 28 -22.19 15.26 13.52
C ILE A 28 -21.33 14.26 14.31
N ALA A 29 -21.85 13.72 15.43
CA ALA A 29 -21.15 12.74 16.23
C ALA A 29 -20.83 11.47 15.45
N LEU A 30 -21.75 10.99 14.62
CA LEU A 30 -21.58 9.82 13.76
C LEU A 30 -20.53 10.06 12.67
N LEU A 31 -20.52 11.28 12.11
CA LEU A 31 -19.53 11.68 11.08
C LEU A 31 -18.12 11.75 11.67
N ILE A 32 -17.97 12.30 12.88
CA ILE A 32 -16.69 12.31 13.61
C ILE A 32 -16.23 10.89 13.91
N LEU A 33 -17.13 10.00 14.34
CA LEU A 33 -16.80 8.59 14.59
C LEU A 33 -16.27 7.89 13.32
N VAL A 34 -16.91 8.09 12.18
CA VAL A 34 -16.46 7.53 10.89
C VAL A 34 -15.07 8.05 10.52
N ILE A 35 -14.78 9.34 10.71
CA ILE A 35 -13.47 9.92 10.45
C ILE A 35 -12.40 9.29 11.35
N ILE A 36 -12.68 9.12 12.64
CA ILE A 36 -11.76 8.49 13.60
C ILE A 36 -11.50 7.04 13.21
N LEU A 37 -12.54 6.27 12.87
CA LEU A 37 -12.39 4.87 12.46
C LEU A 37 -11.59 4.71 11.17
N THR A 38 -11.79 5.62 10.20
CA THR A 38 -11.00 5.63 8.95
C THR A 38 -9.54 5.96 9.23
N PHE A 39 -9.27 6.93 10.09
CA PHE A 39 -7.90 7.29 10.48
C PHE A 39 -7.18 6.16 11.22
N VAL A 40 -7.87 5.47 12.15
CA VAL A 40 -7.34 4.29 12.85
C VAL A 40 -7.08 3.14 11.87
N ALA A 41 -7.98 2.91 10.91
CA ALA A 41 -7.80 1.87 9.90
C ALA A 41 -6.59 2.13 8.98
N ILE A 42 -6.39 3.40 8.57
CA ILE A 42 -5.24 3.83 7.76
C ILE A 42 -3.94 3.67 8.54
N ASN A 43 -3.91 4.06 9.81
CA ASN A 43 -2.72 3.96 10.65
C ASN A 43 -2.37 2.49 10.96
N LYS A 44 -3.35 1.63 11.24
CA LYS A 44 -3.13 0.19 11.40
C LYS A 44 -2.63 -0.46 10.12
N LYS A 45 -3.13 -0.04 8.95
CA LYS A 45 -2.63 -0.54 7.68
C LYS A 45 -1.18 -0.14 7.44
N LYS A 46 -0.80 1.12 7.73
CA LYS A 46 0.60 1.58 7.65
C LYS A 46 1.52 0.79 8.59
N GLU A 47 1.11 0.59 9.83
CA GLU A 47 1.88 -0.19 10.81
C GLU A 47 2.02 -1.66 10.40
N TYR A 48 1.00 -2.25 9.76
CA TYR A 48 1.06 -3.62 9.24
C TYR A 48 2.00 -3.73 8.04
N ASP A 49 1.95 -2.77 7.13
CA ASP A 49 2.82 -2.69 5.95
C ASP A 49 4.30 -2.44 6.37
N GLU A 50 4.54 -1.60 7.37
CA GLU A 50 5.88 -1.35 7.93
C GLU A 50 6.46 -2.58 8.64
N LYS A 51 5.67 -3.34 9.39
CA LYS A 51 6.13 -4.56 10.06
C LYS A 51 6.48 -5.70 9.10
N GLN A 52 5.84 -5.78 7.92
CA GLN A 52 6.21 -6.78 6.91
C GLN A 52 7.41 -6.38 6.06
N SER A 53 7.77 -5.09 6.03
CA SER A 53 8.81 -4.56 5.15
C SER A 53 10.16 -4.32 5.84
N ALA A 54 10.24 -4.47 7.18
CA ALA A 54 11.35 -3.89 7.94
C ALA A 54 12.70 -4.59 7.77
N ASP A 55 12.76 -5.85 7.33
CA ASP A 55 13.93 -6.66 7.62
C ASP A 55 14.75 -7.16 6.43
N MET A 56 14.37 -6.88 5.19
CA MET A 56 15.16 -7.36 4.07
C MET A 56 15.97 -6.24 3.41
N ILE A 57 17.19 -6.08 3.91
CA ILE A 57 18.20 -5.19 3.31
C ILE A 57 19.20 -6.06 2.54
N MET A 58 19.33 -5.80 1.24
CA MET A 58 20.30 -6.48 0.38
C MET A 58 21.44 -5.52 0.03
N PRO A 59 22.58 -5.61 0.71
CA PRO A 59 23.74 -4.80 0.36
C PRO A 59 24.43 -5.39 -0.89
N ILE A 60 24.61 -4.57 -1.90
CA ILE A 60 25.41 -4.89 -3.08
C ILE A 60 26.65 -4.00 -3.04
N ILE A 61 27.70 -4.49 -2.42
CA ILE A 61 29.00 -3.78 -2.28
C ILE A 61 30.08 -4.32 -3.20
N GLU A 62 29.86 -5.48 -3.82
CA GLU A 62 30.79 -6.18 -4.71
C GLU A 62 30.05 -6.67 -5.94
N LYS A 63 30.78 -6.93 -7.02
CA LYS A 63 30.24 -7.63 -8.19
C LYS A 63 30.02 -9.10 -7.84
N SER A 64 29.06 -9.73 -8.51
CA SER A 64 28.72 -11.15 -8.32
C SER A 64 27.95 -11.46 -7.04
N VAL A 65 27.12 -10.54 -6.60
CA VAL A 65 26.11 -10.82 -5.57
C VAL A 65 24.93 -11.56 -6.19
N ASN A 66 24.46 -12.61 -5.54
CA ASN A 66 23.26 -13.34 -5.93
C ASN A 66 22.44 -13.62 -4.67
N ASN A 67 21.44 -12.80 -4.43
CA ASN A 67 20.52 -12.92 -3.31
C ASN A 67 19.18 -13.43 -3.79
N THR A 68 18.68 -14.47 -3.13
CA THR A 68 17.35 -15.03 -3.42
C THR A 68 16.53 -15.04 -2.13
N PHE A 69 15.28 -14.65 -2.22
CA PHE A 69 14.33 -14.74 -1.13
C PHE A 69 12.93 -15.10 -1.62
N ASN A 70 12.14 -15.69 -0.73
CA ASN A 70 10.80 -16.16 -1.04
C ASN A 70 9.76 -15.35 -0.27
N VAL A 71 8.76 -14.86 -0.98
CA VAL A 71 7.58 -14.21 -0.40
C VAL A 71 6.47 -15.25 -0.28
N ASP A 72 6.08 -15.58 0.92
CA ASP A 72 4.95 -16.48 1.15
C ASP A 72 3.64 -15.81 0.75
N ILE A 73 2.90 -16.44 -0.17
CA ILE A 73 1.58 -16.01 -0.65
C ILE A 73 0.48 -17.02 -0.31
N SER A 74 0.79 -17.99 0.54
CA SER A 74 -0.14 -19.04 0.93
C SER A 74 -1.43 -18.49 1.52
N ASN A 75 -2.54 -19.14 1.18
CA ASN A 75 -3.88 -18.80 1.66
C ASN A 75 -4.39 -17.38 1.29
N LEU A 76 -3.75 -16.72 0.32
CA LEU A 76 -4.25 -15.46 -0.20
C LEU A 76 -5.56 -15.72 -0.94
N LYS A 77 -6.65 -15.09 -0.51
CA LYS A 77 -7.98 -15.27 -1.11
C LYS A 77 -8.05 -14.60 -2.47
N GLU A 78 -8.95 -15.04 -3.32
CA GLU A 78 -9.26 -14.34 -4.58
C GLU A 78 -9.49 -12.84 -4.36
N LYS A 79 -8.89 -12.00 -5.21
CA LYS A 79 -8.83 -10.53 -5.09
C LYS A 79 -8.09 -10.02 -3.85
N GLY A 80 -7.54 -10.91 -3.04
CA GLY A 80 -6.68 -10.53 -1.91
C GLY A 80 -5.41 -9.85 -2.38
N LEU A 81 -4.92 -8.90 -1.57
CA LEU A 81 -3.69 -8.14 -1.82
C LEU A 81 -2.66 -8.46 -0.74
N LYS A 82 -1.40 -8.60 -1.16
CA LYS A 82 -0.25 -8.66 -0.26
C LYS A 82 0.81 -7.68 -0.78
N SER A 83 1.37 -6.92 0.13
CA SER A 83 2.48 -6.01 -0.17
C SER A 83 3.75 -6.52 0.49
N TYR A 84 4.85 -6.44 -0.23
CA TYR A 84 6.17 -6.82 0.26
C TYR A 84 7.19 -5.78 -0.15
N SER A 85 7.97 -5.25 0.80
CA SER A 85 9.00 -4.27 0.50
C SER A 85 10.39 -4.79 0.85
N PHE A 86 11.38 -4.46 0.02
CA PHE A 86 12.78 -4.78 0.22
C PHE A 86 13.66 -3.62 -0.21
N LYS A 87 14.87 -3.58 0.32
CA LYS A 87 15.84 -2.52 0.06
C LYS A 87 17.08 -3.06 -0.60
N ILE A 88 17.55 -2.39 -1.63
CA ILE A 88 18.84 -2.63 -2.25
C ILE A 88 19.75 -1.45 -1.91
N THR A 89 20.92 -1.73 -1.32
CA THR A 89 21.85 -0.69 -0.89
C THR A 89 23.22 -0.90 -1.50
N ASN A 90 23.94 0.18 -1.78
CA ASN A 90 25.33 0.13 -2.23
C ASN A 90 26.31 0.25 -1.05
N TYR A 91 25.85 -0.01 0.15
CA TYR A 91 26.66 0.06 1.35
C TYR A 91 26.28 -1.06 2.33
N LYS A 92 27.27 -1.46 3.12
CA LYS A 92 27.10 -2.31 4.30
C LYS A 92 27.98 -1.75 5.40
N ASP A 93 27.40 -1.48 6.56
CA ASP A 93 28.08 -0.82 7.68
C ASP A 93 28.72 0.51 7.26
N LYS A 94 30.04 0.60 7.32
CA LYS A 94 30.81 1.79 6.90
C LYS A 94 31.38 1.69 5.48
N LYS A 95 31.24 0.54 4.81
CA LYS A 95 31.75 0.33 3.44
C LYS A 95 30.70 0.76 2.43
N ILE A 96 31.14 1.53 1.44
CA ILE A 96 30.35 1.91 0.25
C ILE A 96 31.05 1.29 -0.95
N ASN A 97 30.30 0.89 -1.97
CA ASN A 97 30.87 0.35 -3.19
C ASN A 97 31.79 1.39 -3.87
N SER A 98 32.94 0.94 -4.34
CA SER A 98 33.93 1.77 -5.05
C SER A 98 33.67 1.88 -6.55
N GLN A 99 32.72 1.14 -7.08
CA GLN A 99 32.37 1.10 -8.50
C GLN A 99 30.88 1.29 -8.69
N LYS A 100 30.49 1.79 -9.87
CA LYS A 100 29.08 1.73 -10.29
C LYS A 100 28.71 0.28 -10.52
N ILE A 101 27.64 -0.19 -9.89
CA ILE A 101 27.17 -1.56 -10.00
C ILE A 101 25.81 -1.56 -10.68
N GLU A 102 25.70 -2.36 -11.71
CA GLU A 102 24.43 -2.72 -12.33
C GLU A 102 23.91 -3.98 -11.66
N TYR A 103 22.62 -4.03 -11.35
CA TYR A 103 21.98 -5.19 -10.77
C TYR A 103 20.67 -5.49 -11.47
N LYS A 104 20.27 -6.74 -11.42
CA LYS A 104 19.05 -7.27 -12.00
C LYS A 104 18.15 -7.79 -10.89
N ILE A 105 16.88 -7.46 -10.95
CA ILE A 105 15.82 -8.05 -10.13
C ILE A 105 14.99 -8.94 -11.03
N SER A 106 14.91 -10.23 -10.71
CA SER A 106 14.06 -11.20 -11.40
C SER A 106 13.01 -11.71 -10.43
N ILE A 107 11.75 -11.72 -10.83
CA ILE A 107 10.64 -12.22 -10.02
C ILE A 107 10.06 -13.45 -10.71
N ASN A 108 10.20 -14.59 -10.04
CA ASN A 108 9.69 -15.86 -10.54
C ASN A 108 8.24 -16.05 -10.06
N THR A 109 7.30 -16.01 -10.97
CA THR A 109 5.91 -16.33 -10.68
C THR A 109 5.61 -17.75 -11.12
N LEU A 110 5.10 -18.52 -10.21
CA LEU A 110 4.77 -19.91 -10.50
C LEU A 110 3.53 -20.08 -11.37
N GLU A 111 2.69 -19.05 -11.59
CA GLU A 111 1.45 -19.23 -12.36
C GLU A 111 0.75 -17.90 -12.70
N ASN A 112 -0.17 -17.95 -13.68
CA ASN A 112 -1.14 -16.90 -14.03
C ASN A 112 -2.14 -16.55 -12.90
N ASP A 113 -1.87 -17.01 -11.69
CA ASP A 113 -2.76 -16.90 -10.54
C ASP A 113 -2.63 -15.58 -9.78
N VAL A 114 -1.60 -14.81 -10.10
CA VAL A 114 -1.33 -13.52 -9.46
C VAL A 114 -1.01 -12.44 -10.48
N GLU A 115 -1.49 -11.24 -10.18
CA GLU A 115 -1.07 -10.00 -10.84
C GLU A 115 0.01 -9.36 -9.98
N LEU A 116 1.15 -8.99 -10.59
CA LEU A 116 2.28 -8.38 -9.90
C LEU A 116 2.46 -6.94 -10.32
N LYS A 117 2.78 -6.08 -9.35
CA LYS A 117 3.22 -4.70 -9.60
C LYS A 117 4.43 -4.41 -8.73
N LEU A 118 5.47 -3.84 -9.32
CA LEU A 118 6.68 -3.43 -8.62
C LEU A 118 6.88 -1.93 -8.74
N TYR A 119 7.09 -1.28 -7.62
CA TYR A 119 7.32 0.15 -7.50
C TYR A 119 8.68 0.42 -6.87
N LYS A 120 9.35 1.49 -7.29
CA LYS A 120 10.63 1.94 -6.73
C LYS A 120 10.46 3.28 -6.00
N ASN A 121 11.00 3.40 -4.79
CA ASN A 121 11.09 4.66 -4.03
C ASN A 121 9.77 5.44 -3.90
N LYS A 122 8.63 4.73 -3.81
CA LYS A 122 7.26 5.28 -3.79
C LYS A 122 6.85 5.96 -5.11
N ASP A 123 7.57 5.72 -6.22
CA ASP A 123 7.12 6.11 -7.55
C ASP A 123 5.80 5.38 -7.86
N GLU A 124 4.91 6.04 -8.60
CA GLU A 124 3.62 5.46 -9.00
C GLU A 124 3.75 4.58 -10.26
N LYS A 125 4.91 4.61 -10.92
CA LYS A 125 5.16 3.81 -12.12
C LYS A 125 5.36 2.34 -11.76
N ASN A 126 4.49 1.47 -12.27
CA ASN A 126 4.71 0.02 -12.20
C ASN A 126 5.88 -0.38 -13.11
N LEU A 127 6.97 -0.87 -12.53
CA LEU A 127 8.18 -1.28 -13.27
C LEU A 127 7.99 -2.58 -14.05
N LEU A 128 6.97 -3.39 -13.73
CA LEU A 128 6.66 -4.65 -14.42
C LEU A 128 5.61 -4.48 -15.53
N ALA A 129 5.11 -3.25 -15.77
CA ALA A 129 4.18 -3.01 -16.85
C ALA A 129 4.83 -3.33 -18.19
N ASP A 130 4.10 -4.06 -19.03
CA ASP A 130 4.51 -4.40 -20.40
C ASP A 130 5.77 -5.29 -20.53
N LEU A 131 6.21 -5.96 -19.44
CA LEU A 131 7.29 -6.92 -19.48
C LEU A 131 6.75 -8.35 -19.69
N GLU A 132 7.32 -9.06 -20.66
CA GLU A 132 7.05 -10.50 -20.89
C GLU A 132 7.65 -11.35 -19.77
N GLU A 133 8.86 -10.97 -19.30
CA GLU A 133 9.53 -11.54 -18.15
C GLU A 133 9.57 -10.49 -17.03
N TYR A 134 9.32 -10.89 -15.80
CA TYR A 134 9.37 -9.98 -14.65
C TYR A 134 10.83 -9.72 -14.23
N GLU A 135 11.61 -9.14 -15.13
CA GLU A 135 13.00 -8.78 -14.92
C GLU A 135 13.21 -7.28 -15.14
N ILE A 136 13.86 -6.64 -14.20
CA ILE A 136 14.29 -5.24 -14.31
C ILE A 136 15.78 -5.12 -14.05
N THR A 137 16.42 -4.19 -14.73
CA THR A 137 17.83 -3.83 -14.50
C THR A 137 17.92 -2.41 -13.98
N ASP A 138 18.73 -2.19 -12.94
CA ASP A 138 18.95 -0.90 -12.36
C ASP A 138 20.41 -0.71 -11.91
N LYS A 139 20.78 0.48 -11.40
CA LYS A 139 22.18 0.85 -11.15
C LYS A 139 22.34 1.56 -9.82
N LEU A 140 23.37 1.17 -9.08
CA LEU A 140 23.82 1.86 -7.88
C LEU A 140 25.06 2.72 -8.22
N PRO A 141 25.13 3.98 -7.74
CA PRO A 141 26.27 4.85 -7.96
C PRO A 141 27.48 4.37 -7.15
N LYS A 142 28.66 4.79 -7.60
CA LYS A 142 29.91 4.63 -6.84
C LYS A 142 30.03 5.71 -5.75
N GLU A 143 30.70 5.40 -4.66
CA GLU A 143 31.17 6.35 -3.62
C GLU A 143 30.09 7.26 -2.99
N LYS A 144 28.86 7.20 -3.48
CA LYS A 144 27.72 7.93 -2.91
C LYS A 144 26.74 6.92 -2.32
N LYS A 145 26.51 7.02 -1.02
CA LYS A 145 25.54 6.15 -0.32
C LYS A 145 24.17 6.29 -0.95
N GLN A 146 23.60 5.15 -1.36
CA GLN A 146 22.25 5.05 -1.92
C GLN A 146 21.51 3.84 -1.37
N GLU A 147 20.21 4.03 -1.20
CA GLU A 147 19.25 3.01 -0.84
C GLU A 147 18.06 3.11 -1.80
N ASP A 148 17.77 2.02 -2.50
CA ASP A 148 16.60 1.88 -3.35
C ASP A 148 15.59 0.97 -2.66
N VAL A 149 14.39 1.47 -2.42
CA VAL A 149 13.29 0.75 -1.79
C VAL A 149 12.34 0.25 -2.88
N TYR A 150 12.15 -1.05 -2.95
CA TYR A 150 11.20 -1.69 -3.86
C TYR A 150 9.98 -2.19 -3.10
N THR A 151 8.80 -1.97 -3.67
CA THR A 151 7.54 -2.47 -3.13
C THR A 151 6.85 -3.33 -4.17
N LEU A 152 6.76 -4.63 -3.89
CA LEU A 152 6.03 -5.61 -4.69
C LEU A 152 4.60 -5.73 -4.17
N ILE A 153 3.63 -5.46 -5.02
CA ILE A 153 2.21 -5.71 -4.74
C ILE A 153 1.79 -6.95 -5.50
N ILE A 154 1.20 -7.88 -4.78
CA ILE A 154 0.73 -9.17 -5.26
C ILE A 154 -0.78 -9.20 -5.09
N LYS A 155 -1.51 -9.37 -6.19
CA LYS A 155 -2.96 -9.53 -6.19
C LYS A 155 -3.32 -10.93 -6.68
N ALA A 156 -4.07 -11.67 -5.90
CA ALA A 156 -4.52 -12.99 -6.29
C ALA A 156 -5.70 -12.92 -7.26
N ASN A 157 -5.59 -13.60 -8.41
CA ASN A 157 -6.68 -13.74 -9.38
C ASN A 157 -7.64 -14.88 -9.01
N LYS A 158 -7.16 -15.84 -8.21
CA LYS A 158 -7.94 -16.89 -7.57
C LYS A 158 -7.43 -17.16 -6.16
N THR A 159 -8.11 -17.96 -5.37
CA THR A 159 -7.61 -18.37 -4.04
C THR A 159 -6.34 -19.19 -4.19
N ILE A 160 -5.28 -18.78 -3.53
CA ILE A 160 -3.98 -19.44 -3.52
C ILE A 160 -3.95 -20.51 -2.44
N GLU A 161 -3.47 -21.69 -2.80
CA GLU A 161 -3.32 -22.82 -1.91
C GLU A 161 -2.21 -22.63 -0.86
N LYS A 162 -2.06 -23.61 0.04
CA LYS A 162 -0.98 -23.64 1.02
C LYS A 162 0.39 -23.84 0.35
N ASN A 163 1.44 -23.37 1.01
CA ASN A 163 2.85 -23.56 0.62
C ASN A 163 3.21 -22.99 -0.77
N LYS A 164 2.62 -21.84 -1.11
CA LYS A 164 2.95 -21.11 -2.34
C LYS A 164 3.81 -19.88 -2.03
N THR A 165 4.86 -19.72 -2.80
CA THR A 165 5.80 -18.61 -2.67
C THR A 165 6.11 -17.98 -4.03
N ILE A 166 6.48 -16.71 -4.01
CA ILE A 166 7.09 -16.01 -5.13
C ILE A 166 8.57 -15.84 -4.81
N GLU A 167 9.42 -16.26 -5.72
CA GLU A 167 10.87 -16.09 -5.59
C GLU A 167 11.29 -14.75 -6.18
N ILE A 168 12.08 -13.98 -5.44
CA ILE A 168 12.72 -12.76 -5.90
C ILE A 168 14.22 -12.97 -5.86
N LYS A 169 14.89 -12.76 -7.01
CA LYS A 169 16.35 -12.81 -7.15
C LYS A 169 16.89 -11.43 -7.41
N VAL A 170 17.98 -11.09 -6.76
CA VAL A 170 18.74 -9.87 -7.02
C VAL A 170 20.20 -10.27 -7.29
N ALA A 171 20.64 -10.04 -8.49
CA ALA A 171 22.00 -10.38 -8.95
C ALA A 171 22.73 -9.15 -9.49
N SER A 172 24.06 -9.08 -9.31
CA SER A 172 24.93 -8.01 -9.82
C SER A 172 26.14 -8.57 -10.56
#